data_c19bbd07d6f75c10aa44895d9f48dce5
#
_entry.id   c19bbd07d6f75c10aa44895d9f48dce5
#
_cell.length_a   1.000
_cell.length_b   1.000
_cell.length_c   1.000
_cell.angle_alpha   90.00
_cell.angle_beta   90.00
_cell.angle_gamma   90.00
#
_symmetry.space_group_name_H-M   'P 1'
#
loop_
_entity.id
_entity.type
_entity.pdbx_description
1 polymer ?
#
loop_
_entity_poly.entity_id
_entity_poly.type
_entity_poly.pdbx_seq_one_letter_code
_entity_poly.pdbx_strand_id
1 'polypeptide(L)'
;MKFHTSARFHIVTLVVFYALLTGAAATAANLPPKNPFLADSVYPLGHGDSGQQDALPVKGPDDPGRALNANEIQYNHTGPAQFGAYTSGPYPNGRRVIWSNGLDRIVKVDFETFETLATYWIDGARRWTEEDSEPAIASFNKSNNGLFAIYESFQQASKMRDLSSVYTVLDVDNTYYVADKSGLITAYGDADPNDPASAIVKKATFQLPVEATGLTVGMNMTFDGWIIIPTEHGYIVAVTRDFKSHHVVRLQHSEGAEEKATRKTGYGWVRNGIALDEAGGIYVASQDHMHKVVWTGSSLSVDPKDGAWSSVYLNSWTHGSGATPSLMGFGDEDRFVVITDGEYLMNVVLFWRDDIPAGWTAPEGAPDPRIAGMLPANMGNPDLEAIQSEQSVVVAGYGALVVNNVPRNAPWYLPERARSLLISFLGSNPRYQPFGAQKFAWDPESKSLRMAWVNNEVSSPSCVPVVSYPSDRLYLIGARDNKWTLEAIEWGDGSNAYHTVIGGQRYNPLFSGTEIDDAGNVHYGTPWGRVRLVIDAP
;
A
#
# COMPACT_ATOMS: atom_id res chain seq x y z
N MET A 1 -29.58 -84.33 -37.55
CA MET A 1 -30.00 -83.18 -36.76
C MET A 1 -28.73 -82.39 -36.39
N LYS A 2 -28.44 -81.36 -37.18
CA LYS A 2 -27.23 -80.52 -36.99
C LYS A 2 -27.68 -79.15 -36.58
N PHE A 3 -27.27 -78.69 -35.36
CA PHE A 3 -27.47 -77.35 -34.94
C PHE A 3 -26.21 -76.50 -35.24
N HIS A 4 -26.38 -75.51 -36.07
CA HIS A 4 -25.35 -74.48 -36.29
C HIS A 4 -25.60 -73.32 -35.32
N THR A 5 -24.64 -73.05 -34.42
CA THR A 5 -24.57 -71.85 -33.61
C THR A 5 -23.58 -70.88 -34.26
N SER A 6 -24.08 -69.74 -34.75
CA SER A 6 -23.27 -68.63 -35.26
C SER A 6 -22.99 -67.64 -34.12
N ALA A 7 -21.72 -67.52 -33.74
CA ALA A 7 -21.26 -66.51 -32.81
C ALA A 7 -21.01 -65.19 -33.56
N ARG A 8 -21.76 -64.16 -33.21
CA ARG A 8 -21.50 -62.78 -33.65
C ARG A 8 -20.50 -62.13 -32.69
N PHE A 9 -19.31 -61.86 -33.19
CA PHE A 9 -18.35 -60.99 -32.52
C PHE A 9 -18.78 -59.50 -32.65
N HIS A 10 -19.04 -58.84 -31.57
CA HIS A 10 -19.18 -57.41 -31.55
C HIS A 10 -17.81 -56.78 -31.18
N ILE A 11 -17.23 -56.10 -32.16
CA ILE A 11 -16.05 -55.29 -31.97
C ILE A 11 -16.54 -53.95 -31.36
N VAL A 12 -16.24 -53.75 -30.08
CA VAL A 12 -16.43 -52.44 -29.40
C VAL A 12 -15.19 -51.62 -29.68
N THR A 13 -15.31 -50.63 -30.57
CA THR A 13 -14.25 -49.65 -30.83
C THR A 13 -14.26 -48.63 -29.70
N LEU A 14 -13.27 -48.73 -28.82
CA LEU A 14 -13.04 -47.74 -27.76
C LEU A 14 -12.38 -46.51 -28.39
N VAL A 15 -13.14 -45.43 -28.59
CA VAL A 15 -12.60 -44.12 -28.99
C VAL A 15 -12.10 -43.44 -27.72
N VAL A 16 -10.78 -43.44 -27.53
CA VAL A 16 -10.14 -42.65 -26.45
C VAL A 16 -10.02 -41.20 -26.94
N PHE A 17 -10.84 -40.31 -26.41
CA PHE A 17 -10.67 -38.87 -26.56
C PHE A 17 -9.49 -38.45 -25.71
N TYR A 18 -8.33 -38.20 -26.31
CA TYR A 18 -7.27 -37.40 -25.70
C TYR A 18 -7.73 -35.92 -25.73
N ALA A 19 -8.26 -35.42 -24.63
CA ALA A 19 -8.37 -33.99 -24.41
C ALA A 19 -6.94 -33.46 -24.18
N LEU A 20 -6.35 -32.87 -25.20
CA LEU A 20 -5.17 -32.04 -25.08
C LEU A 20 -5.58 -30.82 -24.24
N LEU A 21 -5.37 -30.88 -22.92
CA LEU A 21 -5.28 -29.73 -22.07
C LEU A 21 -4.00 -28.96 -22.47
N THR A 22 -4.12 -28.08 -23.46
CA THR A 22 -3.16 -27.01 -23.64
C THR A 22 -3.39 -26.05 -22.47
N GLY A 23 -2.76 -26.34 -21.35
CA GLY A 23 -2.55 -25.32 -20.33
C GLY A 23 -1.76 -24.20 -21.01
N ALA A 24 -2.41 -23.09 -21.30
CA ALA A 24 -1.71 -21.85 -21.58
C ALA A 24 -0.79 -21.61 -20.37
N ALA A 25 0.52 -21.76 -20.57
CA ALA A 25 1.48 -21.30 -19.58
C ALA A 25 1.15 -19.82 -19.40
N ALA A 26 0.69 -19.44 -18.22
CA ALA A 26 0.56 -18.04 -17.87
C ALA A 26 1.96 -17.47 -18.07
N THR A 27 2.11 -16.55 -19.04
CA THR A 27 3.35 -15.79 -19.19
C THR A 27 3.56 -15.09 -17.86
N ALA A 28 4.73 -15.29 -17.26
CA ALA A 28 5.07 -14.61 -16.01
C ALA A 28 4.85 -13.10 -16.23
N ALA A 29 4.09 -12.47 -15.34
CA ALA A 29 3.86 -11.04 -15.42
C ALA A 29 5.21 -10.31 -15.39
N ASN A 30 5.34 -9.24 -16.21
CA ASN A 30 6.52 -8.41 -16.16
C ASN A 30 6.56 -7.69 -14.80
N LEU A 31 7.68 -7.80 -14.10
CA LEU A 31 7.89 -7.09 -12.85
C LEU A 31 8.23 -5.61 -13.13
N PRO A 32 7.94 -4.70 -12.18
CA PRO A 32 8.38 -3.33 -12.30
C PRO A 32 9.90 -3.24 -12.40
N PRO A 33 10.45 -2.33 -13.22
CA PRO A 33 11.88 -2.09 -13.26
C PRO A 33 12.41 -1.66 -11.89
N LYS A 34 13.54 -2.23 -11.47
CA LYS A 34 14.20 -1.84 -10.22
C LYS A 34 14.79 -0.44 -10.36
N ASN A 35 14.43 0.46 -9.44
CA ASN A 35 15.02 1.80 -9.40
C ASN A 35 16.45 1.74 -8.85
N PRO A 36 17.49 2.14 -9.63
CA PRO A 36 18.89 2.00 -9.23
C PRO A 36 19.33 2.97 -8.13
N PHE A 37 18.52 3.97 -7.80
CA PHE A 37 18.79 4.97 -6.77
C PHE A 37 18.11 4.69 -5.43
N LEU A 38 17.24 3.70 -5.38
CA LEU A 38 16.68 3.19 -4.13
C LEU A 38 17.60 2.15 -3.50
N ALA A 39 17.45 1.93 -2.19
CA ALA A 39 18.23 0.92 -1.47
C ALA A 39 18.09 -0.46 -2.12
N ASP A 40 19.18 -1.21 -2.14
CA ASP A 40 19.22 -2.56 -2.71
C ASP A 40 18.52 -3.57 -1.79
N SER A 41 17.22 -3.47 -1.74
CA SER A 41 16.33 -4.31 -0.94
C SER A 41 14.98 -4.51 -1.63
N VAL A 42 14.14 -5.36 -1.07
CA VAL A 42 12.77 -5.59 -1.56
C VAL A 42 11.77 -4.53 -1.07
N TYR A 43 12.16 -3.74 -0.07
CA TYR A 43 11.28 -2.72 0.53
C TYR A 43 12.05 -1.43 0.87
N PRO A 44 12.52 -0.66 -0.14
CA PRO A 44 13.27 0.59 0.06
C PRO A 44 12.38 1.82 0.30
N LEU A 45 11.09 1.72 0.02
CA LEU A 45 10.06 2.75 0.24
C LEU A 45 8.68 2.11 0.43
N GLY A 46 7.70 2.90 0.83
CA GLY A 46 6.33 2.42 0.99
C GLY A 46 5.80 1.77 -0.29
N HIS A 47 4.98 0.73 -0.15
CA HIS A 47 4.42 -0.07 -1.24
C HIS A 47 5.45 -0.86 -2.07
N GLY A 48 6.69 -1.00 -1.58
CA GLY A 48 7.74 -1.87 -2.10
C GLY A 48 8.58 -1.31 -3.24
N ASP A 49 8.00 -0.69 -4.25
CA ASP A 49 8.69 -0.19 -5.44
C ASP A 49 8.19 1.20 -5.88
N SER A 50 8.90 1.84 -6.82
CA SER A 50 8.52 3.17 -7.32
C SER A 50 7.12 3.21 -7.97
N GLY A 51 6.64 2.09 -8.50
CA GLY A 51 5.30 1.92 -9.08
C GLY A 51 4.19 1.70 -8.04
N GLN A 52 4.54 1.56 -6.76
CA GLN A 52 3.61 1.48 -5.62
C GLN A 52 2.63 0.30 -5.71
N GLN A 53 3.10 -0.89 -6.06
CA GLN A 53 2.26 -2.03 -6.38
C GLN A 53 1.78 -2.84 -5.17
N ASP A 54 2.52 -2.82 -4.05
CA ASP A 54 2.32 -3.78 -2.95
C ASP A 54 2.44 -5.25 -3.41
N ALA A 55 3.38 -5.52 -4.32
CA ALA A 55 3.66 -6.86 -4.84
C ALA A 55 5.17 -7.10 -4.86
N LEU A 56 5.61 -8.21 -4.25
CA LEU A 56 7.02 -8.45 -3.97
C LEU A 56 7.54 -9.72 -4.67
N PRO A 57 8.80 -9.69 -5.14
CA PRO A 57 9.44 -10.83 -5.82
C PRO A 57 10.00 -11.89 -4.85
N VAL A 58 9.54 -11.89 -3.61
CA VAL A 58 10.01 -12.81 -2.56
C VAL A 58 8.91 -13.76 -2.12
N LYS A 59 9.29 -14.96 -1.69
CA LYS A 59 8.34 -15.97 -1.22
C LYS A 59 7.76 -15.54 0.14
N GLY A 60 6.42 -15.54 0.25
CA GLY A 60 5.75 -15.36 1.53
C GLY A 60 5.74 -16.65 2.38
N PRO A 61 5.39 -16.55 3.66
CA PRO A 61 5.38 -17.72 4.55
C PRO A 61 4.32 -18.75 4.15
N ASP A 62 4.61 -20.01 4.43
CA ASP A 62 3.65 -21.11 4.41
C ASP A 62 3.38 -21.56 5.85
N ASP A 63 2.14 -21.42 6.31
CA ASP A 63 1.74 -21.78 7.67
C ASP A 63 0.58 -22.78 7.64
N PRO A 64 0.53 -23.77 8.53
CA PRO A 64 -0.61 -24.70 8.61
C PRO A 64 -1.89 -24.07 9.20
N GLY A 65 -1.91 -22.77 9.51
CA GLY A 65 -3.10 -22.09 10.04
C GLY A 65 -3.30 -22.28 11.54
N ARG A 66 -2.24 -22.12 12.33
CA ARG A 66 -2.26 -22.21 13.80
C ARG A 66 -2.04 -20.84 14.47
N ALA A 67 -2.18 -20.79 15.77
CA ALA A 67 -1.68 -19.66 16.56
C ALA A 67 -0.15 -19.70 16.62
N LEU A 68 0.49 -18.52 16.47
CA LEU A 68 1.93 -18.40 16.61
C LEU A 68 2.39 -18.58 18.05
N ASN A 69 3.54 -19.20 18.22
CA ASN A 69 4.22 -19.25 19.51
C ASN A 69 4.88 -17.89 19.82
N ALA A 70 5.17 -17.64 21.08
CA ALA A 70 5.76 -16.36 21.50
C ALA A 70 7.13 -16.07 20.87
N ASN A 71 7.91 -17.08 20.52
CA ASN A 71 9.20 -16.94 19.85
C ASN A 71 9.09 -16.68 18.33
N GLU A 72 7.91 -16.89 17.74
CA GLU A 72 7.63 -16.60 16.34
C GLU A 72 7.12 -15.17 16.13
N ILE A 73 6.78 -14.45 17.21
CA ILE A 73 6.35 -13.06 17.19
C ILE A 73 7.40 -12.21 17.86
N GLN A 74 8.14 -11.45 17.07
CA GLN A 74 9.10 -10.49 17.58
C GLN A 74 8.44 -9.11 17.62
N TYR A 75 8.48 -8.47 18.78
CA TYR A 75 7.99 -7.13 18.98
C TYR A 75 9.12 -6.22 19.46
N ASN A 76 9.28 -5.06 18.85
CA ASN A 76 10.25 -4.07 19.25
C ASN A 76 9.54 -2.74 19.49
N HIS A 77 9.71 -2.17 20.69
CA HIS A 77 9.19 -0.85 21.00
C HIS A 77 10.07 0.22 20.36
N THR A 78 9.80 0.53 19.10
CA THR A 78 10.53 1.52 18.31
C THR A 78 9.89 2.92 18.37
N GLY A 79 8.97 3.15 19.29
CA GLY A 79 8.24 4.41 19.47
C GLY A 79 6.88 4.42 18.80
N PRO A 80 6.09 5.49 19.01
CA PRO A 80 4.71 5.54 18.56
C PRO A 80 4.60 5.83 17.05
N ALA A 81 3.55 5.25 16.42
CA ALA A 81 3.16 5.50 15.05
C ALA A 81 4.21 5.08 13.99
N GLN A 82 4.65 3.84 14.06
CA GLN A 82 5.64 3.25 13.15
C GLN A 82 4.97 2.73 11.87
N PHE A 83 4.65 3.59 10.91
CA PHE A 83 3.95 3.18 9.69
C PHE A 83 4.86 2.49 8.67
N GLY A 84 6.05 3.02 8.42
CA GLY A 84 6.99 2.48 7.44
C GLY A 84 8.16 1.75 8.09
N ALA A 85 8.66 0.71 7.40
CA ALA A 85 9.94 0.12 7.64
C ALA A 85 10.62 -0.12 6.32
N TYR A 86 11.80 0.42 6.18
CA TYR A 86 12.52 0.36 4.92
C TYR A 86 13.83 -0.37 5.14
N THR A 87 13.98 -1.47 4.42
CA THR A 87 15.17 -2.31 4.54
C THR A 87 16.30 -1.70 3.73
N SER A 88 17.47 -1.57 4.36
CA SER A 88 18.69 -1.08 3.72
C SER A 88 19.23 -2.06 2.68
N GLY A 89 20.05 -1.54 1.77
CA GLY A 89 21.02 -2.37 1.08
C GLY A 89 22.03 -2.99 2.07
N PRO A 90 22.80 -4.01 1.63
CA PRO A 90 23.81 -4.63 2.47
C PRO A 90 24.95 -3.64 2.78
N TYR A 91 25.35 -3.57 4.03
CA TYR A 91 26.59 -2.90 4.45
C TYR A 91 27.82 -3.71 4.02
N PRO A 92 29.04 -3.16 4.09
CA PRO A 92 30.26 -3.89 3.66
C PRO A 92 30.48 -5.23 4.38
N ASN A 93 29.93 -5.39 5.58
CA ASN A 93 29.99 -6.64 6.34
C ASN A 93 28.83 -7.62 6.00
N GLY A 94 27.99 -7.29 5.01
CA GLY A 94 26.83 -8.06 4.57
C GLY A 94 25.58 -7.90 5.43
N ARG A 95 25.64 -7.21 6.58
CA ARG A 95 24.47 -6.96 7.43
C ARG A 95 23.55 -5.91 6.80
N ARG A 96 22.27 -5.96 7.16
CA ARG A 96 21.25 -4.98 6.81
C ARG A 96 20.59 -4.41 8.06
N VAL A 97 19.91 -3.30 7.90
CA VAL A 97 19.09 -2.69 8.94
C VAL A 97 17.74 -2.29 8.39
N ILE A 98 16.77 -2.19 9.27
CA ILE A 98 15.46 -1.63 8.99
C ILE A 98 15.45 -0.21 9.54
N TRP A 99 15.25 0.78 8.66
CA TRP A 99 15.00 2.16 9.05
C TRP A 99 13.52 2.37 9.30
N SER A 100 13.18 3.08 10.35
CA SER A 100 11.79 3.41 10.67
C SER A 100 11.71 4.75 11.39
N ASN A 101 10.63 5.48 11.16
CA ASN A 101 10.34 6.73 11.84
C ASN A 101 9.00 6.68 12.57
N GLY A 102 8.95 7.35 13.70
CA GLY A 102 7.74 7.56 14.49
C GLY A 102 7.58 9.02 14.92
N LEU A 103 6.70 9.28 15.88
CA LEU A 103 6.43 10.64 16.37
C LEU A 103 7.62 11.26 17.11
N ASP A 104 8.44 10.47 17.78
CA ASP A 104 9.47 10.98 18.70
C ASP A 104 10.89 10.59 18.32
N ARG A 105 11.05 9.64 17.40
CA ARG A 105 12.36 9.09 17.05
C ARG A 105 12.44 8.50 15.66
N ILE A 106 13.67 8.39 15.17
CA ILE A 106 14.06 7.56 14.04
C ILE A 106 14.93 6.44 14.58
N VAL A 107 14.72 5.24 14.12
CA VAL A 107 15.45 4.06 14.59
C VAL A 107 16.07 3.29 13.44
N LYS A 108 17.18 2.62 13.75
CA LYS A 108 17.71 1.50 12.98
C LYS A 108 17.51 0.23 13.81
N VAL A 109 16.88 -0.75 13.21
CA VAL A 109 16.67 -2.07 13.79
C VAL A 109 17.53 -3.06 13.00
N ASP A 110 18.22 -3.94 13.67
CA ASP A 110 19.00 -5.00 13.04
C ASP A 110 18.08 -5.96 12.28
N PHE A 111 18.41 -6.23 11.03
CA PHE A 111 17.57 -7.08 10.17
C PHE A 111 17.51 -8.53 10.68
N GLU A 112 18.62 -9.07 11.22
CA GLU A 112 18.69 -10.46 11.66
C GLU A 112 18.12 -10.66 13.08
N THR A 113 18.52 -9.79 14.03
CA THR A 113 18.12 -9.96 15.44
C THR A 113 16.83 -9.26 15.82
N PHE A 114 16.39 -8.31 15.00
CA PHE A 114 15.26 -7.41 15.25
C PHE A 114 15.45 -6.50 16.48
N GLU A 115 16.68 -6.30 16.93
CA GLU A 115 17.01 -5.40 18.04
C GLU A 115 17.31 -3.98 17.53
N THR A 116 16.99 -2.97 18.33
CA THR A 116 17.31 -1.57 18.02
C THR A 116 18.82 -1.35 18.13
N LEU A 117 19.48 -0.99 17.02
CA LEU A 117 20.90 -0.68 16.97
C LEU A 117 21.20 0.78 17.30
N ALA A 118 20.39 1.70 16.78
CA ALA A 118 20.57 3.13 16.98
C ALA A 118 19.24 3.86 17.01
N THR A 119 19.18 4.94 17.78
CA THR A 119 18.03 5.82 17.90
C THR A 119 18.46 7.28 17.78
N TYR A 120 17.78 8.02 16.90
CA TYR A 120 17.86 9.47 16.82
C TYR A 120 16.56 10.05 17.40
N TRP A 121 16.68 10.83 18.48
CA TRP A 121 15.53 11.47 19.10
C TRP A 121 15.19 12.78 18.40
N ILE A 122 13.91 12.96 18.02
CA ILE A 122 13.43 14.18 17.39
C ILE A 122 13.38 15.29 18.43
N ASP A 123 14.03 16.42 18.12
CA ASP A 123 14.13 17.55 19.03
C ASP A 123 12.75 18.12 19.39
N GLY A 124 12.51 18.32 20.69
CA GLY A 124 11.24 18.86 21.19
C GLY A 124 10.07 17.86 21.21
N ALA A 125 10.21 16.68 20.66
CA ALA A 125 9.17 15.66 20.73
C ALA A 125 9.09 15.03 22.13
N ARG A 126 7.84 14.72 22.57
CA ARG A 126 7.65 13.95 23.81
C ARG A 126 8.20 12.54 23.59
N ARG A 127 9.08 12.10 24.47
CA ARG A 127 9.55 10.71 24.47
C ARG A 127 8.48 9.78 24.99
N TRP A 128 8.23 8.71 24.23
CA TRP A 128 7.30 7.65 24.56
C TRP A 128 8.05 6.42 25.03
N THR A 129 7.63 5.87 26.18
CA THR A 129 8.14 4.59 26.71
C THR A 129 7.15 3.47 26.39
N GLU A 130 7.56 2.24 26.61
CA GLU A 130 6.66 1.08 26.43
C GLU A 130 5.48 1.16 27.41
N GLU A 131 5.72 1.62 28.63
CA GLU A 131 4.72 1.79 29.68
C GLU A 131 3.64 2.82 29.33
N ASP A 132 3.94 3.81 28.48
CA ASP A 132 2.96 4.78 27.99
C ASP A 132 1.85 4.12 27.14
N SER A 133 2.12 2.98 26.53
CA SER A 133 1.19 2.27 25.65
C SER A 133 0.37 1.19 26.36
N GLU A 134 0.86 0.64 27.46
CA GLU A 134 0.24 -0.53 28.14
C GLU A 134 -1.21 -0.29 28.58
N PRO A 135 -1.62 0.88 29.12
CA PRO A 135 -3.01 1.10 29.51
C PRO A 135 -3.98 1.05 28.32
N ALA A 136 -3.58 1.58 27.16
CA ALA A 136 -4.40 1.55 25.96
C ALA A 136 -4.50 0.11 25.40
N ILE A 137 -3.39 -0.61 25.32
CA ILE A 137 -3.35 -2.01 24.90
C ILE A 137 -4.27 -2.85 25.79
N ALA A 138 -4.15 -2.73 27.10
CA ALA A 138 -4.97 -3.48 28.07
C ALA A 138 -6.46 -3.14 27.94
N SER A 139 -6.80 -1.89 27.68
CA SER A 139 -8.18 -1.45 27.50
C SER A 139 -8.81 -2.04 26.24
N PHE A 140 -8.15 -1.92 25.09
CA PHE A 140 -8.67 -2.45 23.82
C PHE A 140 -8.71 -3.99 23.79
N ASN A 141 -7.83 -4.67 24.50
CA ASN A 141 -7.88 -6.13 24.64
C ASN A 141 -9.16 -6.65 25.31
N LYS A 142 -9.89 -5.82 26.05
CA LYS A 142 -11.15 -6.22 26.69
C LYS A 142 -12.31 -6.36 25.73
N SER A 143 -12.10 -6.12 24.45
CA SER A 143 -13.16 -6.18 23.40
C SER A 143 -14.39 -5.30 23.71
N ASN A 144 -14.18 -4.21 24.46
CA ASN A 144 -15.24 -3.25 24.76
C ASN A 144 -15.64 -2.49 23.47
N ASN A 145 -16.92 -2.33 23.25
CA ASN A 145 -17.48 -1.64 22.06
C ASN A 145 -18.44 -0.51 22.40
N GLY A 146 -18.51 -0.13 23.67
CA GLY A 146 -19.36 0.95 24.16
C GLY A 146 -18.76 2.35 23.94
N LEU A 147 -19.47 3.37 24.41
CA LEU A 147 -19.06 4.78 24.29
C LEU A 147 -17.66 5.05 24.83
N PHE A 148 -17.26 4.37 25.88
CA PHE A 148 -15.92 4.53 26.44
C PHE A 148 -14.82 4.05 25.46
N ALA A 149 -14.99 2.90 24.83
CA ALA A 149 -14.03 2.38 23.86
C ALA A 149 -13.94 3.29 22.62
N ILE A 150 -15.07 3.83 22.16
CA ILE A 150 -15.12 4.81 21.06
C ILE A 150 -14.36 6.07 21.45
N TYR A 151 -14.61 6.62 22.61
CA TYR A 151 -13.91 7.82 23.12
C TYR A 151 -12.40 7.58 23.22
N GLU A 152 -12.00 6.44 23.79
CA GLU A 152 -10.59 6.06 23.91
C GLU A 152 -9.92 5.90 22.53
N SER A 153 -10.62 5.28 21.56
CA SER A 153 -10.13 5.17 20.19
C SER A 153 -9.80 6.56 19.60
N PHE A 154 -10.68 7.53 19.75
CA PHE A 154 -10.42 8.89 19.29
C PHE A 154 -9.30 9.59 20.07
N GLN A 155 -9.19 9.35 21.36
CA GLN A 155 -8.07 9.87 22.15
C GLN A 155 -6.73 9.34 21.67
N GLN A 156 -6.63 8.02 21.42
CA GLN A 156 -5.40 7.43 20.91
C GLN A 156 -5.10 7.93 19.49
N ALA A 157 -6.09 7.95 18.59
CA ALA A 157 -5.92 8.49 17.24
C ALA A 157 -5.45 9.96 17.25
N SER A 158 -5.97 10.79 18.20
CA SER A 158 -5.55 12.18 18.31
C SER A 158 -4.08 12.37 18.72
N LYS A 159 -3.52 11.42 19.48
CA LYS A 159 -2.10 11.42 19.86
C LYS A 159 -1.19 11.16 18.65
N MET A 160 -1.70 10.45 17.64
CA MET A 160 -0.96 10.14 16.40
C MET A 160 -1.08 11.23 15.33
N ARG A 161 -1.90 12.28 15.56
CA ARG A 161 -2.19 13.34 14.56
C ARG A 161 -0.96 14.12 14.11
N ASP A 162 0.06 14.20 14.95
CA ASP A 162 1.26 14.98 14.67
C ASP A 162 2.37 14.16 14.00
N LEU A 163 2.06 12.94 13.54
CA LEU A 163 2.98 12.14 12.77
C LEU A 163 3.43 12.94 11.54
N SER A 164 4.73 13.14 11.44
CA SER A 164 5.38 13.63 10.24
C SER A 164 5.70 12.44 9.33
N SER A 165 5.49 12.63 8.04
CA SER A 165 5.88 11.68 7.00
C SER A 165 5.42 10.23 7.19
N VAL A 166 4.33 9.89 6.55
CA VAL A 166 3.91 8.49 6.37
C VAL A 166 4.75 7.85 5.25
N TYR A 167 5.11 8.63 4.23
CA TYR A 167 5.93 8.19 3.10
C TYR A 167 7.34 8.74 3.23
N THR A 168 8.31 7.86 3.27
CA THR A 168 9.75 8.15 3.36
C THR A 168 10.48 7.32 2.32
N VAL A 169 11.72 7.64 2.04
CA VAL A 169 12.53 6.96 1.03
C VAL A 169 13.88 6.61 1.62
N LEU A 170 14.37 5.42 1.33
CA LEU A 170 15.72 4.97 1.61
C LEU A 170 16.47 4.82 0.29
N ASP A 171 17.56 5.57 0.12
CA ASP A 171 18.33 5.54 -1.11
C ASP A 171 19.43 4.46 -1.14
N VAL A 172 20.06 4.33 -2.29
CA VAL A 172 21.13 3.36 -2.55
C VAL A 172 22.34 3.52 -1.62
N ASP A 173 22.55 4.71 -1.04
CA ASP A 173 23.62 5.00 -0.09
C ASP A 173 23.16 4.84 1.38
N ASN A 174 22.03 4.17 1.60
CA ASN A 174 21.35 4.02 2.90
C ASN A 174 21.04 5.36 3.59
N THR A 175 20.79 6.42 2.79
CA THR A 175 20.30 7.70 3.31
C THR A 175 18.79 7.68 3.41
N TYR A 176 18.28 7.98 4.59
CA TYR A 176 16.85 7.96 4.92
C TYR A 176 16.26 9.37 4.90
N TYR A 177 15.33 9.62 3.97
CA TYR A 177 14.69 10.92 3.77
C TYR A 177 13.33 10.95 4.42
N VAL A 178 13.12 11.94 5.30
CA VAL A 178 11.89 12.12 6.09
C VAL A 178 11.41 13.56 5.93
N ALA A 179 10.14 13.75 5.59
CA ALA A 179 9.51 15.07 5.57
C ALA A 179 8.76 15.34 6.88
N ASP A 180 8.78 16.56 7.39
CA ASP A 180 7.90 16.99 8.47
C ASP A 180 6.72 17.82 7.95
N LYS A 181 5.79 18.15 8.83
CA LYS A 181 4.60 18.95 8.50
C LYS A 181 4.89 20.39 8.13
N SER A 182 6.08 20.91 8.48
CA SER A 182 6.49 22.27 8.11
C SER A 182 7.06 22.33 6.68
N GLY A 183 7.16 21.18 5.99
CA GLY A 183 7.80 21.06 4.69
C GLY A 183 9.33 21.00 4.78
N LEU A 184 9.89 20.71 5.95
CA LEU A 184 11.31 20.45 6.11
C LEU A 184 11.58 18.97 5.78
N ILE A 185 12.42 18.73 4.79
CA ILE A 185 12.92 17.40 4.43
C ILE A 185 14.27 17.23 5.11
N THR A 186 14.45 16.15 5.85
CA THR A 186 15.71 15.83 6.51
C THR A 186 16.28 14.53 5.94
N ALA A 187 17.54 14.57 5.54
CA ALA A 187 18.33 13.40 5.20
C ALA A 187 19.05 12.89 6.45
N TYR A 188 18.74 11.68 6.87
CA TYR A 188 19.43 10.96 7.94
C TYR A 188 20.36 9.89 7.36
N GLY A 189 21.42 9.56 8.06
CA GLY A 189 22.31 8.49 7.66
C GLY A 189 23.22 8.07 8.81
N ASP A 190 24.13 7.20 8.51
CA ASP A 190 25.09 6.68 9.47
C ASP A 190 26.22 7.65 9.77
N ALA A 191 26.66 7.72 11.03
CA ALA A 191 27.88 8.45 11.40
C ALA A 191 29.12 7.79 10.77
N ASP A 192 29.13 6.46 10.70
CA ASP A 192 30.06 5.67 9.89
C ASP A 192 29.26 4.83 8.88
N PRO A 193 29.35 5.10 7.58
CA PRO A 193 28.58 4.39 6.55
C PRO A 193 28.97 2.91 6.39
N ASN A 194 30.05 2.45 7.04
CA ASN A 194 30.47 1.05 7.00
C ASN A 194 29.98 0.24 8.20
N ASP A 195 29.46 0.93 9.24
CA ASP A 195 28.97 0.29 10.46
C ASP A 195 27.45 0.44 10.59
N PRO A 196 26.67 -0.65 10.40
CA PRO A 196 25.20 -0.63 10.58
C PRO A 196 24.77 -0.23 12.00
N ALA A 197 25.63 -0.41 13.01
CA ALA A 197 25.35 -0.05 14.40
C ALA A 197 25.75 1.37 14.76
N SER A 198 26.38 2.13 13.84
CA SER A 198 26.80 3.50 14.11
C SER A 198 25.62 4.41 14.40
N ALA A 199 25.86 5.52 15.09
CA ALA A 199 24.81 6.49 15.43
C ALA A 199 24.13 7.06 14.18
N ILE A 200 22.82 7.30 14.27
CA ILE A 200 22.07 8.05 13.25
C ILE A 200 22.43 9.52 13.36
N VAL A 201 22.80 10.14 12.24
CA VAL A 201 23.13 11.57 12.15
C VAL A 201 22.27 12.27 11.11
N LYS A 202 21.95 13.52 11.35
CA LYS A 202 21.34 14.42 10.37
C LYS A 202 22.44 14.86 9.40
N LYS A 203 22.32 14.49 8.11
CA LYS A 203 23.30 14.82 7.07
C LYS A 203 23.00 16.17 6.41
N ALA A 204 21.76 16.41 6.06
CA ALA A 204 21.33 17.63 5.39
C ALA A 204 19.84 17.92 5.63
N THR A 205 19.42 19.13 5.35
CA THR A 205 18.01 19.53 5.37
C THR A 205 17.67 20.36 4.13
N PHE A 206 16.43 20.26 3.68
CA PHE A 206 15.87 21.05 2.60
C PHE A 206 14.51 21.56 3.01
N GLN A 207 14.35 22.89 3.05
CA GLN A 207 13.04 23.51 3.25
C GLN A 207 12.34 23.65 1.92
N LEU A 208 11.09 23.19 1.80
CA LEU A 208 10.30 23.41 0.59
C LEU A 208 10.28 24.89 0.21
N PRO A 209 10.37 25.21 -1.10
CA PRO A 209 10.24 26.58 -1.59
C PRO A 209 8.93 27.21 -1.14
N VAL A 210 8.95 28.53 -0.91
CA VAL A 210 7.80 29.27 -0.33
C VAL A 210 6.54 29.19 -1.20
N GLU A 211 6.70 29.02 -2.52
CA GLU A 211 5.61 28.81 -3.46
C GLU A 211 4.96 27.44 -3.33
N ALA A 212 5.70 26.40 -2.91
CA ALA A 212 5.19 25.05 -2.77
C ALA A 212 4.44 24.90 -1.43
N THR A 213 3.29 25.53 -1.36
CA THR A 213 2.45 25.57 -0.14
C THR A 213 1.74 24.25 0.13
N GLY A 214 1.26 24.08 1.37
CA GLY A 214 0.56 22.89 1.85
C GLY A 214 1.48 21.88 2.52
N LEU A 215 0.88 20.90 3.20
CA LEU A 215 1.62 19.81 3.85
C LEU A 215 2.21 18.86 2.80
N THR A 216 3.37 18.28 3.09
CA THR A 216 3.90 17.16 2.31
C THR A 216 3.02 15.93 2.50
N VAL A 217 2.66 15.26 1.40
CA VAL A 217 1.72 14.12 1.44
C VAL A 217 2.30 12.83 0.90
N GLY A 218 3.51 12.88 0.32
CA GLY A 218 4.19 11.72 -0.24
C GLY A 218 5.66 11.97 -0.49
N MET A 219 6.38 10.91 -0.83
CA MET A 219 7.76 10.96 -1.30
C MET A 219 8.06 9.72 -2.13
N ASN A 220 8.78 9.90 -3.24
CA ASN A 220 9.29 8.82 -4.08
C ASN A 220 10.57 9.29 -4.77
N MET A 221 11.22 8.47 -5.57
CA MET A 221 12.48 8.79 -6.23
C MET A 221 12.44 8.44 -7.71
N THR A 222 12.91 9.34 -8.57
CA THR A 222 13.06 9.09 -9.99
C THR A 222 14.18 8.09 -10.29
N PHE A 223 14.17 7.50 -11.47
CA PHE A 223 15.17 6.52 -11.89
C PHE A 223 16.54 7.13 -12.22
N ASP A 224 16.69 8.45 -12.11
CA ASP A 224 17.94 9.21 -12.17
C ASP A 224 18.30 9.91 -10.83
N GLY A 225 17.55 9.57 -9.74
CA GLY A 225 17.93 9.90 -8.37
C GLY A 225 17.41 11.24 -7.84
N TRP A 226 16.34 11.82 -8.42
CA TRP A 226 15.68 12.98 -7.83
C TRP A 226 14.56 12.56 -6.87
N ILE A 227 14.50 13.18 -5.72
CA ILE A 227 13.43 12.97 -4.74
C ILE A 227 12.23 13.80 -5.18
N ILE A 228 11.07 13.17 -5.31
CA ILE A 228 9.81 13.82 -5.71
C ILE A 228 8.89 13.93 -4.50
N ILE A 229 8.40 15.15 -4.25
CA ILE A 229 7.62 15.48 -3.07
C ILE A 229 6.34 16.23 -3.51
N PRO A 230 5.17 15.62 -3.41
CA PRO A 230 3.89 16.31 -3.60
C PRO A 230 3.44 17.04 -2.35
N THR A 231 2.73 18.15 -2.52
CA THR A 231 2.04 18.85 -1.44
C THR A 231 0.52 18.76 -1.56
N GLU A 232 -0.19 18.92 -0.44
CA GLU A 232 -1.66 18.86 -0.42
C GLU A 232 -2.34 19.94 -1.27
N HIS A 233 -1.61 21.02 -1.64
CA HIS A 233 -2.10 22.08 -2.52
C HIS A 233 -1.76 21.88 -4.00
N GLY A 234 -1.17 20.72 -4.35
CA GLY A 234 -0.91 20.34 -5.75
C GLY A 234 0.40 20.87 -6.32
N TYR A 235 1.39 21.16 -5.49
CA TYR A 235 2.75 21.37 -5.96
C TYR A 235 3.52 20.07 -5.99
N ILE A 236 4.32 19.88 -7.02
CA ILE A 236 5.30 18.80 -7.12
C ILE A 236 6.68 19.42 -7.07
N VAL A 237 7.49 18.99 -6.12
CA VAL A 237 8.87 19.43 -5.96
C VAL A 237 9.79 18.26 -6.29
N ALA A 238 10.73 18.47 -7.21
CA ALA A 238 11.85 17.57 -7.43
C ALA A 238 13.09 18.18 -6.79
N VAL A 239 13.82 17.42 -5.98
CA VAL A 239 15.05 17.89 -5.34
C VAL A 239 16.15 16.83 -5.42
N THR A 240 17.39 17.25 -5.65
CA THR A 240 18.55 16.35 -5.66
C THR A 240 18.78 15.73 -4.28
N ARG A 241 19.36 14.51 -4.22
CA ARG A 241 19.66 13.82 -2.95
C ARG A 241 20.59 14.61 -2.01
N ASP A 242 21.42 15.51 -2.55
CA ASP A 242 22.29 16.41 -1.78
C ASP A 242 21.66 17.78 -1.48
N PHE A 243 20.39 17.98 -1.87
CA PHE A 243 19.58 19.19 -1.65
C PHE A 243 20.13 20.48 -2.28
N LYS A 244 21.01 20.39 -3.29
CA LYS A 244 21.59 21.59 -3.92
C LYS A 244 20.78 22.19 -5.04
N SER A 245 19.92 21.39 -5.68
CA SER A 245 19.10 21.83 -6.80
C SER A 245 17.67 21.33 -6.64
N HIS A 246 16.71 22.14 -7.07
CA HIS A 246 15.30 21.74 -7.06
C HIS A 246 14.54 22.34 -8.23
N HIS A 247 13.41 21.73 -8.55
CA HIS A 247 12.41 22.19 -9.51
C HIS A 247 11.03 22.13 -8.86
N VAL A 248 10.14 23.04 -9.26
CA VAL A 248 8.76 23.08 -8.78
C VAL A 248 7.83 23.21 -9.95
N VAL A 249 6.73 22.47 -9.94
CA VAL A 249 5.61 22.67 -10.86
C VAL A 249 4.30 22.59 -10.07
N ARG A 250 3.28 23.28 -10.55
CA ARG A 250 1.92 23.18 -10.03
C ARG A 250 1.08 22.29 -10.93
N LEU A 251 0.30 21.40 -10.33
CA LEU A 251 -0.63 20.52 -11.06
C LEU A 251 -1.71 21.35 -11.77
N GLN A 252 -2.14 20.90 -12.92
CA GLN A 252 -3.33 21.42 -13.60
C GLN A 252 -4.57 21.26 -12.72
N HIS A 253 -5.58 22.11 -12.88
CA HIS A 253 -6.83 22.08 -12.12
C HIS A 253 -6.69 22.30 -10.60
N SER A 254 -5.54 22.81 -10.15
CA SER A 254 -5.28 23.07 -8.72
C SER A 254 -5.75 24.45 -8.25
N GLU A 255 -6.45 25.21 -9.09
CA GLU A 255 -7.05 26.48 -8.70
C GLU A 255 -8.02 26.29 -7.54
N GLY A 256 -7.78 27.01 -6.43
CA GLY A 256 -8.55 26.87 -5.20
C GLY A 256 -8.25 25.58 -4.40
N ALA A 257 -7.13 24.88 -4.69
CA ALA A 257 -6.70 23.72 -3.91
C ALA A 257 -6.52 24.04 -2.43
N GLU A 258 -6.06 25.25 -2.10
CA GLU A 258 -5.91 25.78 -0.74
C GLU A 258 -7.24 25.84 0.01
N GLU A 259 -8.34 26.18 -0.68
CA GLU A 259 -9.69 26.22 -0.13
C GLU A 259 -10.31 24.81 -0.08
N LYS A 260 -10.08 24.00 -1.09
CA LYS A 260 -10.53 22.60 -1.18
C LYS A 260 -9.85 21.73 -0.13
N ALA A 261 -8.58 21.98 0.16
CA ALA A 261 -7.81 21.35 1.22
C ALA A 261 -8.24 21.82 2.63
N THR A 262 -9.40 22.47 2.74
CA THR A 262 -9.85 22.93 4.05
C THR A 262 -10.05 21.76 5.00
N ARG A 263 -9.50 21.92 6.20
CA ARG A 263 -9.64 20.98 7.32
C ARG A 263 -11.09 20.69 7.76
N LYS A 264 -12.08 21.26 7.09
CA LYS A 264 -13.51 20.94 7.31
C LYS A 264 -13.82 19.49 6.94
N THR A 265 -13.27 19.00 5.82
CA THR A 265 -13.34 17.58 5.44
C THR A 265 -12.22 16.78 6.09
N GLY A 266 -11.10 17.43 6.43
CA GLY A 266 -9.89 16.84 6.98
C GLY A 266 -8.99 16.18 5.96
N TYR A 267 -9.25 16.37 4.67
CA TYR A 267 -8.46 15.85 3.56
C TYR A 267 -7.86 17.00 2.74
N GLY A 268 -6.59 16.85 2.32
CA GLY A 268 -5.96 17.74 1.36
C GLY A 268 -6.53 17.56 -0.05
N TRP A 269 -6.26 18.49 -0.96
CA TRP A 269 -6.62 18.34 -2.37
C TRP A 269 -5.80 17.21 -3.03
N VAL A 270 -4.49 17.10 -2.72
CA VAL A 270 -3.69 15.87 -2.86
C VAL A 270 -3.49 15.30 -1.46
N ARG A 271 -3.65 13.99 -1.26
CA ARG A 271 -3.61 13.41 0.09
C ARG A 271 -2.84 12.10 0.24
N ASN A 272 -2.42 11.50 -0.88
CA ASN A 272 -1.77 10.19 -0.88
C ASN A 272 -0.38 10.27 -1.50
N GLY A 273 0.36 9.16 -1.42
CA GLY A 273 1.63 8.96 -2.09
C GLY A 273 1.53 9.06 -3.62
N ILE A 274 2.64 8.86 -4.28
CA ILE A 274 2.78 8.98 -5.72
C ILE A 274 3.51 7.77 -6.29
N ALA A 275 3.12 7.33 -7.48
CA ALA A 275 3.85 6.32 -8.23
C ALA A 275 4.75 6.96 -9.28
N LEU A 276 5.87 6.32 -9.59
CA LEU A 276 6.82 6.74 -10.61
C LEU A 276 7.17 5.59 -11.54
N ASP A 277 7.42 5.89 -12.81
CA ASP A 277 7.95 4.94 -13.77
C ASP A 277 9.36 5.31 -14.26
N GLU A 278 9.99 4.38 -14.95
CA GLU A 278 11.35 4.50 -15.48
C GLU A 278 11.49 5.52 -16.61
N ALA A 279 10.37 5.92 -17.23
CA ALA A 279 10.34 6.93 -18.29
C ALA A 279 10.16 8.37 -17.77
N GLY A 280 10.15 8.54 -16.44
CA GLY A 280 10.00 9.84 -15.79
C GLY A 280 8.55 10.25 -15.53
N GLY A 281 7.58 9.35 -15.72
CA GLY A 281 6.20 9.59 -15.32
C GLY A 281 6.06 9.67 -13.81
N ILE A 282 5.35 10.68 -13.32
CA ILE A 282 5.01 10.92 -11.91
C ILE A 282 3.50 10.98 -11.82
N TYR A 283 2.89 10.04 -11.12
CA TYR A 283 1.45 9.83 -11.08
C TYR A 283 0.87 10.26 -9.74
N VAL A 284 -0.05 11.24 -9.79
CA VAL A 284 -0.59 11.92 -8.61
C VAL A 284 -2.12 11.94 -8.69
N ALA A 285 -2.80 11.42 -7.68
CA ALA A 285 -4.25 11.57 -7.54
C ALA A 285 -4.56 12.82 -6.73
N SER A 286 -5.27 13.78 -7.31
CA SER A 286 -5.90 14.89 -6.60
C SER A 286 -7.33 14.54 -6.22
N GLN A 287 -8.07 15.48 -5.66
CA GLN A 287 -9.45 15.24 -5.20
C GLN A 287 -10.41 14.78 -6.31
N ASP A 288 -10.17 15.16 -7.56
CA ASP A 288 -11.06 14.94 -8.69
C ASP A 288 -10.36 14.58 -10.01
N HIS A 289 -9.02 14.54 -10.03
CA HIS A 289 -8.23 14.21 -11.21
C HIS A 289 -7.08 13.24 -10.89
N MET A 290 -6.81 12.37 -11.85
CA MET A 290 -5.55 11.65 -11.97
C MET A 290 -4.61 12.44 -12.86
N HIS A 291 -3.37 12.69 -12.43
CA HIS A 291 -2.37 13.46 -13.15
C HIS A 291 -1.14 12.63 -13.48
N LYS A 292 -0.58 12.84 -14.66
CA LYS A 292 0.79 12.48 -15.01
C LYS A 292 1.59 13.76 -15.20
N VAL A 293 2.54 13.99 -14.31
CA VAL A 293 3.62 14.95 -14.47
C VAL A 293 4.82 14.21 -15.05
N VAL A 294 5.63 14.86 -15.86
CA VAL A 294 6.82 14.23 -16.46
C VAL A 294 8.08 14.88 -15.95
N TRP A 295 8.98 14.07 -15.43
CA TRP A 295 10.37 14.44 -15.22
C TRP A 295 11.14 14.24 -16.52
N THR A 296 11.59 15.33 -17.14
CA THR A 296 12.26 15.32 -18.46
C THR A 296 13.77 15.02 -18.38
N GLY A 297 14.29 14.71 -17.19
CA GLY A 297 15.72 14.62 -16.90
C GLY A 297 16.37 15.97 -16.57
N SER A 298 15.63 17.07 -16.71
CA SER A 298 16.13 18.42 -16.41
C SER A 298 15.09 19.36 -15.79
N SER A 299 13.82 19.03 -15.89
CA SER A 299 12.72 19.84 -15.34
C SER A 299 11.46 18.98 -15.15
N LEU A 300 10.56 19.45 -14.29
CA LEU A 300 9.19 18.94 -14.19
C LEU A 300 8.32 19.59 -15.29
N SER A 301 7.50 18.79 -15.97
CA SER A 301 6.58 19.27 -17.01
C SER A 301 5.15 18.79 -16.77
N VAL A 302 4.19 19.67 -17.00
CA VAL A 302 2.74 19.38 -17.10
C VAL A 302 2.23 19.60 -18.54
N ASP A 303 3.14 19.84 -19.50
CA ASP A 303 2.80 20.05 -20.91
C ASP A 303 2.50 18.69 -21.58
N PRO A 304 1.35 18.54 -22.26
CA PRO A 304 1.06 17.33 -23.05
C PRO A 304 2.10 16.99 -24.12
N LYS A 305 2.90 17.95 -24.60
CA LYS A 305 4.00 17.68 -25.55
C LYS A 305 5.10 16.80 -24.97
N ASP A 306 5.27 16.86 -23.66
CA ASP A 306 6.23 16.03 -22.93
C ASP A 306 5.59 14.71 -22.44
N GLY A 307 4.33 14.44 -22.80
CA GLY A 307 3.58 13.25 -22.39
C GLY A 307 2.83 13.39 -21.06
N ALA A 308 2.74 14.60 -20.50
CA ALA A 308 1.92 14.86 -19.33
C ALA A 308 0.42 14.87 -19.67
N TRP A 309 -0.41 14.52 -18.70
CA TRP A 309 -1.86 14.55 -18.84
C TRP A 309 -2.58 14.72 -17.51
N SER A 310 -3.85 15.10 -17.58
CA SER A 310 -4.78 15.11 -16.47
C SER A 310 -6.11 14.51 -16.92
N SER A 311 -6.72 13.67 -16.10
CA SER A 311 -7.95 12.92 -16.40
C SER A 311 -8.88 12.97 -15.22
N VAL A 312 -10.11 13.43 -15.43
CA VAL A 312 -11.14 13.51 -14.38
C VAL A 312 -11.65 12.10 -14.02
N TYR A 313 -11.97 11.89 -12.76
CA TYR A 313 -12.65 10.69 -12.26
C TYR A 313 -13.88 11.04 -11.39
N LEU A 314 -14.74 10.06 -11.13
CA LEU A 314 -15.98 10.28 -10.37
C LEU A 314 -15.67 10.55 -8.89
N ASN A 315 -16.35 11.54 -8.29
CA ASN A 315 -16.08 11.98 -6.92
C ASN A 315 -17.34 12.59 -6.26
N SER A 316 -18.44 11.83 -6.18
CA SER A 316 -19.67 12.28 -5.52
C SER A 316 -19.51 12.49 -4.01
N TRP A 317 -18.59 11.75 -3.38
CA TRP A 317 -18.28 11.89 -1.95
C TRP A 317 -17.41 13.11 -1.65
N THR A 318 -16.84 13.75 -2.66
CA THR A 318 -16.00 14.98 -2.56
C THR A 318 -14.68 14.84 -1.81
N HIS A 319 -14.29 13.63 -1.41
CA HIS A 319 -13.04 13.37 -0.69
C HIS A 319 -11.90 12.91 -1.60
N GLY A 320 -12.21 12.55 -2.84
CA GLY A 320 -11.25 11.98 -3.79
C GLY A 320 -10.84 10.56 -3.46
N SER A 321 -9.84 10.07 -4.17
CA SER A 321 -9.27 8.74 -3.96
C SER A 321 -8.68 8.58 -2.56
N GLY A 322 -8.94 7.44 -1.91
CA GLY A 322 -8.27 6.98 -0.69
C GLY A 322 -6.96 6.26 -0.94
N ALA A 323 -6.64 5.96 -2.21
CA ALA A 323 -5.51 5.15 -2.61
C ALA A 323 -4.32 5.99 -3.11
N THR A 324 -3.10 5.56 -2.80
CA THR A 324 -1.91 5.91 -3.59
C THR A 324 -2.07 5.29 -4.97
N PRO A 325 -1.77 6.00 -6.08
CA PRO A 325 -1.77 5.40 -7.40
C PRO A 325 -0.81 4.22 -7.49
N SER A 326 -1.23 3.12 -8.13
CA SER A 326 -0.40 1.94 -8.36
C SER A 326 -0.23 1.71 -9.86
N LEU A 327 0.96 1.31 -10.33
CA LEU A 327 1.19 1.04 -11.75
C LEU A 327 0.89 -0.42 -12.08
N MET A 328 0.20 -0.64 -13.21
CA MET A 328 -0.12 -1.96 -13.76
C MET A 328 0.44 -2.08 -15.18
N GLY A 329 1.01 -3.24 -15.49
CA GLY A 329 1.60 -3.54 -16.80
C GLY A 329 2.97 -2.88 -17.03
N PHE A 330 3.92 -3.65 -17.50
CA PHE A 330 5.30 -3.23 -17.75
C PHE A 330 5.82 -3.83 -19.07
N GLY A 331 6.89 -3.25 -19.61
CA GLY A 331 7.42 -3.69 -20.91
C GLY A 331 6.41 -3.48 -22.04
N ASP A 332 6.13 -4.54 -22.81
CA ASP A 332 5.20 -4.51 -23.95
C ASP A 332 3.73 -4.77 -23.56
N GLU A 333 3.42 -4.84 -22.27
CA GLU A 333 2.05 -5.02 -21.78
C GLU A 333 1.20 -3.74 -21.95
N ASP A 334 -0.15 -3.89 -21.89
CA ASP A 334 -1.03 -2.74 -21.68
C ASP A 334 -0.70 -2.08 -20.34
N ARG A 335 -0.49 -0.76 -20.32
CA ARG A 335 0.02 -0.04 -19.16
C ARG A 335 -0.99 0.92 -18.58
N PHE A 336 -1.21 0.81 -17.28
CA PHE A 336 -2.22 1.60 -16.57
C PHE A 336 -1.68 2.24 -15.29
N VAL A 337 -2.39 3.29 -14.87
CA VAL A 337 -2.39 3.77 -13.49
C VAL A 337 -3.72 3.35 -12.86
N VAL A 338 -3.66 2.77 -11.67
CA VAL A 338 -4.83 2.22 -10.98
C VAL A 338 -5.05 2.99 -9.68
N ILE A 339 -6.30 3.42 -9.45
CA ILE A 339 -6.75 4.03 -8.19
C ILE A 339 -8.13 3.49 -7.81
N THR A 340 -8.60 3.79 -6.60
CA THR A 340 -10.03 3.87 -6.31
C THR A 340 -10.52 5.29 -6.57
N ASP A 341 -11.76 5.48 -6.99
CA ASP A 341 -12.34 6.81 -7.15
C ASP A 341 -12.94 7.39 -5.86
N GLY A 342 -13.56 8.55 -5.95
CA GLY A 342 -14.19 9.26 -4.84
C GLY A 342 -15.71 9.09 -4.75
N GLU A 343 -16.29 8.00 -5.29
CA GLU A 343 -17.70 7.70 -5.15
C GLU A 343 -18.05 7.13 -3.76
N TYR A 344 -19.29 7.24 -3.31
CA TYR A 344 -19.75 6.55 -2.09
C TYR A 344 -19.55 5.04 -2.17
N LEU A 345 -19.92 4.45 -3.30
CA LEU A 345 -19.50 3.09 -3.68
C LEU A 345 -18.32 3.23 -4.63
N MET A 346 -17.10 3.15 -4.07
CA MET A 346 -15.88 3.37 -4.84
C MET A 346 -15.76 2.41 -6.01
N ASN A 347 -15.27 2.92 -7.14
CA ASN A 347 -14.86 2.08 -8.26
C ASN A 347 -13.33 1.85 -8.21
N VAL A 348 -12.89 0.72 -8.73
CA VAL A 348 -11.51 0.56 -9.20
C VAL A 348 -11.44 1.11 -10.61
N VAL A 349 -10.52 2.06 -10.82
CA VAL A 349 -10.38 2.80 -12.08
C VAL A 349 -8.97 2.60 -12.64
N LEU A 350 -8.91 2.18 -13.90
CA LEU A 350 -7.69 2.06 -14.68
C LEU A 350 -7.62 3.20 -15.69
N PHE A 351 -6.51 3.95 -15.71
CA PHE A 351 -6.23 4.96 -16.71
C PHE A 351 -5.11 4.50 -17.63
N TRP A 352 -5.26 4.65 -18.95
CA TRP A 352 -4.16 4.46 -19.88
C TRP A 352 -2.97 5.33 -19.45
N ARG A 353 -1.84 4.69 -19.15
CA ARG A 353 -0.64 5.35 -18.61
C ARG A 353 0.06 6.21 -19.67
N ASP A 354 0.05 5.72 -20.92
CA ASP A 354 0.64 6.39 -22.06
C ASP A 354 -0.44 6.93 -23.02
N ASP A 355 -0.24 6.83 -24.32
CA ASP A 355 -1.23 7.24 -25.30
C ASP A 355 -2.49 6.38 -25.23
N ILE A 356 -3.64 7.02 -25.38
CA ILE A 356 -4.90 6.30 -25.52
C ILE A 356 -4.86 5.53 -26.84
N PRO A 357 -5.12 4.20 -26.86
CA PRO A 357 -5.10 3.43 -28.09
C PRO A 357 -6.03 3.98 -29.18
N ALA A 358 -5.60 3.95 -30.42
CA ALA A 358 -6.41 4.41 -31.54
C ALA A 358 -7.72 3.63 -31.63
N GLY A 359 -8.84 4.32 -31.75
CA GLY A 359 -10.18 3.73 -31.76
C GLY A 359 -10.71 3.27 -30.40
N TRP A 360 -10.02 3.59 -29.32
CA TRP A 360 -10.50 3.31 -27.96
C TRP A 360 -11.83 4.03 -27.68
N THR A 361 -12.73 3.31 -27.03
CA THR A 361 -13.97 3.87 -26.46
C THR A 361 -13.98 3.55 -24.98
N ALA A 362 -14.02 4.58 -24.16
CA ALA A 362 -14.07 4.41 -22.70
C ALA A 362 -15.33 3.62 -22.26
N PRO A 363 -15.26 2.93 -21.13
CA PRO A 363 -16.42 2.23 -20.58
C PRO A 363 -17.61 3.16 -20.35
N GLU A 364 -18.83 2.59 -20.39
CA GLU A 364 -20.05 3.36 -20.11
C GLU A 364 -19.98 4.00 -18.70
N GLY A 365 -20.35 5.28 -18.62
CA GLY A 365 -20.29 6.05 -17.39
C GLY A 365 -18.91 6.62 -17.02
N ALA A 366 -17.86 6.29 -17.76
CA ALA A 366 -16.54 6.88 -17.52
C ALA A 366 -16.56 8.37 -17.90
N PRO A 367 -16.10 9.27 -17.01
CA PRO A 367 -16.14 10.71 -17.25
C PRO A 367 -15.04 11.21 -18.21
N ASP A 368 -14.05 10.39 -18.53
CA ASP A 368 -12.89 10.77 -19.34
C ASP A 368 -12.48 9.62 -20.29
N PRO A 369 -12.10 9.94 -21.56
CA PRO A 369 -11.71 8.92 -22.53
C PRO A 369 -10.42 8.15 -22.15
N ARG A 370 -9.60 8.66 -21.24
CA ARG A 370 -8.39 7.99 -20.76
C ARG A 370 -8.70 6.79 -19.86
N ILE A 371 -9.92 6.67 -19.36
CA ILE A 371 -10.31 5.55 -18.52
C ILE A 371 -10.40 4.28 -19.36
N ALA A 372 -9.56 3.30 -19.03
CA ALA A 372 -9.52 1.98 -19.64
C ALA A 372 -10.51 1.00 -18.99
N GLY A 373 -10.73 1.14 -17.70
CA GLY A 373 -11.65 0.29 -16.94
C GLY A 373 -12.18 1.01 -15.72
N MET A 374 -13.45 0.79 -15.39
CA MET A 374 -14.09 1.33 -14.20
C MET A 374 -15.18 0.37 -13.74
N LEU A 375 -15.02 -0.21 -12.55
CA LEU A 375 -15.99 -1.14 -11.98
C LEU A 375 -16.17 -0.91 -10.48
N PRO A 376 -17.41 -1.03 -9.96
CA PRO A 376 -17.69 -0.82 -8.55
C PRO A 376 -17.14 -1.94 -7.67
N ALA A 377 -16.54 -1.54 -6.55
CA ALA A 377 -16.06 -2.44 -5.50
C ALA A 377 -17.22 -2.78 -4.52
N ASN A 378 -18.22 -3.49 -5.01
CA ASN A 378 -19.44 -3.81 -4.24
C ASN A 378 -19.32 -5.10 -3.40
N MET A 379 -18.14 -5.71 -3.32
CA MET A 379 -17.89 -6.96 -2.59
C MET A 379 -18.89 -8.08 -2.95
N GLY A 380 -19.32 -8.11 -4.23
CA GLY A 380 -20.30 -9.08 -4.73
C GLY A 380 -21.75 -8.85 -4.28
N ASN A 381 -22.05 -7.76 -3.58
CA ASN A 381 -23.39 -7.38 -3.18
C ASN A 381 -23.90 -6.19 -4.02
N PRO A 382 -24.81 -6.42 -4.98
CA PRO A 382 -25.34 -5.35 -5.84
C PRO A 382 -26.18 -4.30 -5.10
N ASP A 383 -26.67 -4.61 -3.90
CA ASP A 383 -27.47 -3.69 -3.09
C ASP A 383 -26.62 -2.83 -2.16
N LEU A 384 -25.29 -2.93 -2.25
CA LEU A 384 -24.39 -2.15 -1.41
C LEU A 384 -24.26 -0.72 -1.94
N GLU A 385 -24.61 0.24 -1.12
CA GLU A 385 -24.63 1.67 -1.50
C GLU A 385 -23.32 2.40 -1.21
N ALA A 386 -22.51 1.88 -0.29
CA ALA A 386 -21.27 2.54 0.11
C ALA A 386 -20.19 1.54 0.52
N ILE A 387 -19.05 1.68 -0.10
CA ILE A 387 -17.78 1.07 0.33
C ILE A 387 -16.66 2.06 0.05
N GLN A 388 -15.75 2.15 1.00
CA GLN A 388 -14.54 2.96 0.88
C GLN A 388 -13.33 2.19 1.38
N SER A 389 -12.17 2.55 0.84
CA SER A 389 -10.88 2.08 1.31
C SER A 389 -9.91 3.26 1.42
N GLU A 390 -9.18 3.31 2.52
CA GLU A 390 -8.04 4.20 2.73
C GLU A 390 -6.71 3.46 2.47
N GLN A 391 -6.79 2.26 1.89
CA GLN A 391 -5.63 1.45 1.51
C GLN A 391 -5.44 1.52 0.00
N SER A 392 -4.18 1.48 -0.43
CA SER A 392 -3.83 1.48 -1.85
C SER A 392 -4.37 0.23 -2.56
N VAL A 393 -4.54 0.34 -3.86
CA VAL A 393 -4.89 -0.80 -4.69
C VAL A 393 -3.66 -1.68 -4.84
N VAL A 394 -3.74 -2.92 -4.41
CA VAL A 394 -2.67 -3.91 -4.62
C VAL A 394 -2.70 -4.36 -6.07
N VAL A 395 -1.57 -4.28 -6.76
CA VAL A 395 -1.48 -4.64 -8.18
C VAL A 395 -0.43 -5.73 -8.39
N ALA A 396 -0.84 -6.86 -8.97
CA ALA A 396 0.08 -7.90 -9.38
C ALA A 396 -0.34 -8.48 -10.75
N GLY A 397 0.57 -8.41 -11.73
CA GLY A 397 0.23 -8.66 -13.12
C GLY A 397 -0.90 -7.74 -13.58
N TYR A 398 -1.91 -8.29 -14.22
CA TYR A 398 -3.14 -7.56 -14.58
C TYR A 398 -4.24 -7.63 -13.51
N GLY A 399 -3.91 -8.04 -12.30
CA GLY A 399 -4.84 -8.06 -11.16
C GLY A 399 -4.77 -6.78 -10.33
N ALA A 400 -5.92 -6.25 -9.92
CA ALA A 400 -6.07 -5.13 -9.00
C ALA A 400 -6.99 -5.53 -7.85
N LEU A 401 -6.54 -5.37 -6.60
CA LEU A 401 -7.30 -5.79 -5.43
C LEU A 401 -7.55 -4.62 -4.49
N VAL A 402 -8.75 -4.56 -3.97
CA VAL A 402 -9.16 -3.62 -2.92
C VAL A 402 -9.78 -4.35 -1.73
N VAL A 403 -9.67 -3.74 -0.57
CA VAL A 403 -10.29 -4.21 0.67
C VAL A 403 -11.29 -3.17 1.20
N ASN A 404 -12.26 -3.63 1.98
CA ASN A 404 -13.24 -2.75 2.61
C ASN A 404 -12.72 -2.23 3.94
N ASN A 405 -12.72 -0.91 4.13
CA ASN A 405 -12.38 -0.26 5.41
C ASN A 405 -13.60 0.37 6.11
N VAL A 406 -14.80 0.19 5.61
CA VAL A 406 -16.01 0.74 6.26
C VAL A 406 -16.37 -0.11 7.47
N PRO A 407 -16.29 0.42 8.71
CA PRO A 407 -16.62 -0.34 9.91
C PRO A 407 -18.10 -0.73 9.94
N ARG A 408 -18.38 -1.98 10.31
CA ARG A 408 -19.76 -2.43 10.58
C ARG A 408 -20.34 -1.68 11.77
N ASN A 409 -21.65 -1.51 11.78
CA ASN A 409 -22.38 -1.01 12.95
C ASN A 409 -21.80 0.27 13.59
N ALA A 410 -21.11 1.09 12.79
CA ALA A 410 -20.62 2.38 13.27
C ALA A 410 -21.79 3.22 13.77
N PRO A 411 -21.68 3.88 14.94
CA PRO A 411 -22.77 4.68 15.48
C PRO A 411 -23.18 5.80 14.54
N TRP A 412 -24.47 5.86 14.22
CA TRP A 412 -25.06 6.83 13.28
C TRP A 412 -24.85 8.31 13.67
N TYR A 413 -24.68 8.57 14.97
CA TYR A 413 -24.46 9.93 15.51
C TYR A 413 -23.02 10.43 15.34
N LEU A 414 -22.09 9.56 14.95
CA LEU A 414 -20.72 9.98 14.65
C LEU A 414 -20.68 10.63 13.27
N PRO A 415 -19.93 11.74 13.10
CA PRO A 415 -19.60 12.27 11.79
C PRO A 415 -18.92 11.18 10.93
N GLU A 416 -19.12 11.24 9.63
CA GLU A 416 -18.65 10.20 8.69
C GLU A 416 -17.15 9.89 8.84
N ARG A 417 -16.31 10.92 8.84
CA ARG A 417 -14.88 10.75 9.08
C ARG A 417 -14.56 10.10 10.43
N ALA A 418 -15.31 10.40 11.46
CA ALA A 418 -15.14 9.79 12.77
C ALA A 418 -15.54 8.32 12.75
N ARG A 419 -16.54 7.94 11.94
CA ARG A 419 -16.93 6.53 11.76
C ARG A 419 -15.80 5.73 11.10
N SER A 420 -15.20 6.23 10.03
CA SER A 420 -14.08 5.55 9.36
C SER A 420 -12.86 5.39 10.28
N LEU A 421 -12.57 6.37 11.14
CA LEU A 421 -11.46 6.30 12.10
C LEU A 421 -11.64 5.24 13.21
N LEU A 422 -12.84 4.68 13.41
CA LEU A 422 -13.04 3.61 14.39
C LEU A 422 -12.15 2.39 14.14
N ILE A 423 -11.88 2.07 12.87
CA ILE A 423 -11.04 0.92 12.52
C ILE A 423 -9.59 1.06 13.01
N SER A 424 -9.11 2.29 13.27
CA SER A 424 -7.75 2.54 13.75
C SER A 424 -7.41 1.77 15.03
N PHE A 425 -8.36 1.66 15.97
CA PHE A 425 -8.16 0.94 17.24
C PHE A 425 -9.25 -0.10 17.54
N LEU A 426 -10.38 -0.05 16.85
CA LEU A 426 -11.48 -0.99 17.04
C LEU A 426 -11.68 -1.91 15.82
N GLY A 427 -10.76 -1.92 14.86
CA GLY A 427 -10.85 -2.72 13.64
C GLY A 427 -10.91 -4.22 13.87
N SER A 428 -10.29 -4.74 14.93
CA SER A 428 -10.39 -6.16 15.29
C SER A 428 -11.62 -6.48 16.15
N ASN A 429 -12.34 -5.47 16.64
CA ASN A 429 -13.53 -5.70 17.46
C ASN A 429 -14.66 -6.26 16.58
N PRO A 430 -15.28 -7.42 16.93
CA PRO A 430 -16.30 -8.07 16.11
C PRO A 430 -17.49 -7.17 15.74
N ARG A 431 -17.79 -6.14 16.54
CA ARG A 431 -18.84 -5.18 16.25
C ARG A 431 -18.52 -4.25 15.09
N TYR A 432 -17.26 -3.79 14.98
CA TYR A 432 -16.84 -2.76 14.03
C TYR A 432 -15.99 -3.29 12.88
N GLN A 433 -15.54 -4.52 12.99
CA GLN A 433 -14.68 -5.18 12.01
C GLN A 433 -15.27 -5.11 10.60
N PRO A 434 -14.58 -4.51 9.62
CA PRO A 434 -15.00 -4.53 8.22
C PRO A 434 -14.69 -5.88 7.58
N PHE A 435 -15.43 -6.27 6.55
CA PHE A 435 -15.17 -7.49 5.78
C PHE A 435 -15.23 -7.21 4.30
N GLY A 436 -14.46 -7.94 3.56
CA GLY A 436 -14.47 -7.98 2.11
C GLY A 436 -13.13 -7.62 1.50
N ALA A 437 -12.73 -8.45 0.54
CA ALA A 437 -11.66 -8.22 -0.41
C ALA A 437 -12.19 -8.57 -1.81
N GLN A 438 -11.92 -7.73 -2.80
CA GLN A 438 -12.39 -7.92 -4.16
C GLN A 438 -11.27 -7.67 -5.15
N LYS A 439 -11.05 -8.64 -6.04
CA LYS A 439 -10.07 -8.56 -7.13
C LYS A 439 -10.76 -8.31 -8.45
N PHE A 440 -10.17 -7.41 -9.21
CA PHE A 440 -10.46 -7.16 -10.61
C PHE A 440 -9.30 -7.63 -11.47
N ALA A 441 -9.55 -7.93 -12.73
CA ALA A 441 -8.52 -8.31 -13.67
C ALA A 441 -8.75 -7.63 -15.02
N TRP A 442 -7.70 -7.08 -15.59
CA TRP A 442 -7.69 -6.63 -16.98
C TRP A 442 -7.49 -7.83 -17.90
N ASP A 443 -8.31 -7.90 -18.93
CA ASP A 443 -8.18 -8.89 -20.00
C ASP A 443 -7.60 -8.19 -21.25
N PRO A 444 -6.32 -8.46 -21.62
CA PRO A 444 -5.67 -7.79 -22.73
C PRO A 444 -6.22 -8.20 -24.10
N GLU A 445 -6.89 -9.36 -24.23
CA GLU A 445 -7.49 -9.81 -25.49
C GLU A 445 -8.79 -9.05 -25.77
N SER A 446 -9.69 -9.00 -24.80
CA SER A 446 -10.97 -8.30 -24.92
C SER A 446 -10.86 -6.79 -24.60
N LYS A 447 -9.71 -6.33 -24.13
CA LYS A 447 -9.47 -4.94 -23.66
C LYS A 447 -10.56 -4.50 -22.68
N SER A 448 -10.77 -5.27 -21.64
CA SER A 448 -11.80 -5.00 -20.65
C SER A 448 -11.38 -5.34 -19.23
N LEU A 449 -11.85 -4.53 -18.28
CA LEU A 449 -11.74 -4.84 -16.86
C LEU A 449 -12.92 -5.72 -16.44
N ARG A 450 -12.66 -6.75 -15.64
CA ARG A 450 -13.69 -7.65 -15.10
C ARG A 450 -13.47 -7.92 -13.62
N MET A 451 -14.52 -8.23 -12.90
CA MET A 451 -14.42 -8.78 -11.56
C MET A 451 -13.86 -10.20 -11.65
N ALA A 452 -12.80 -10.50 -10.90
CA ALA A 452 -12.18 -11.81 -10.88
C ALA A 452 -12.74 -12.69 -9.76
N TRP A 453 -12.69 -12.18 -8.52
CA TRP A 453 -13.23 -12.87 -7.36
C TRP A 453 -13.57 -11.91 -6.21
N VAL A 454 -14.35 -12.39 -5.27
CA VAL A 454 -14.70 -11.72 -4.01
C VAL A 454 -14.50 -12.69 -2.85
N ASN A 455 -13.90 -12.20 -1.77
CA ASN A 455 -13.79 -12.94 -0.50
C ASN A 455 -14.36 -12.07 0.63
N ASN A 456 -15.52 -12.46 1.18
CA ASN A 456 -16.20 -11.77 2.27
C ASN A 456 -15.95 -12.40 3.65
N GLU A 457 -15.07 -13.40 3.75
CA GLU A 457 -14.71 -14.06 5.01
C GLU A 457 -13.53 -13.38 5.70
N VAL A 458 -12.75 -12.61 4.93
CA VAL A 458 -11.57 -11.90 5.45
C VAL A 458 -11.89 -10.47 5.82
N SER A 459 -11.12 -9.97 6.77
CA SER A 459 -11.15 -8.58 7.21
C SER A 459 -9.74 -8.03 7.18
N SER A 460 -9.53 -6.91 6.48
CA SER A 460 -8.28 -6.13 6.50
C SER A 460 -8.60 -4.72 7.00
N PRO A 461 -8.73 -4.53 8.32
CA PRO A 461 -9.25 -3.27 8.85
C PRO A 461 -8.36 -2.07 8.56
N SER A 462 -7.05 -2.22 8.64
CA SER A 462 -6.14 -1.08 8.61
C SER A 462 -4.69 -1.45 8.27
N CYS A 463 -4.46 -2.45 7.40
CA CYS A 463 -3.12 -2.78 6.91
C CYS A 463 -3.17 -2.99 5.41
N VAL A 464 -2.29 -2.31 4.67
CA VAL A 464 -2.22 -2.52 3.23
C VAL A 464 -1.76 -3.94 2.95
N PRO A 465 -2.51 -4.74 2.19
CA PRO A 465 -2.11 -6.10 1.83
C PRO A 465 -0.90 -6.10 0.89
N VAL A 466 -0.25 -7.26 0.76
CA VAL A 466 0.86 -7.46 -0.17
C VAL A 466 0.73 -8.78 -0.92
N VAL A 467 1.08 -8.80 -2.20
CA VAL A 467 1.17 -10.03 -2.99
C VAL A 467 2.61 -10.52 -3.05
N SER A 468 2.80 -11.81 -2.81
CA SER A 468 4.03 -12.51 -3.12
C SER A 468 3.91 -13.18 -4.49
N TYR A 469 4.68 -12.74 -5.48
CA TYR A 469 4.70 -13.37 -6.80
C TYR A 469 5.12 -14.85 -6.75
N PRO A 470 6.21 -15.24 -6.01
CA PRO A 470 6.61 -16.65 -5.98
C PRO A 470 5.62 -17.57 -5.27
N SER A 471 4.83 -17.04 -4.31
CA SER A 471 3.81 -17.82 -3.60
C SER A 471 2.46 -17.83 -4.31
N ASP A 472 2.25 -16.94 -5.28
CA ASP A 472 0.94 -16.65 -5.90
C ASP A 472 -0.17 -16.41 -4.85
N ARG A 473 0.18 -15.65 -3.78
CA ARG A 473 -0.70 -15.38 -2.64
C ARG A 473 -0.71 -13.93 -2.23
N LEU A 474 -1.87 -13.49 -1.79
CA LEU A 474 -2.09 -12.26 -1.07
C LEU A 474 -1.92 -12.51 0.43
N TYR A 475 -1.15 -11.65 1.10
CA TYR A 475 -0.99 -11.63 2.55
C TYR A 475 -1.53 -10.33 3.11
N LEU A 476 -2.25 -10.41 4.21
CA LEU A 476 -2.76 -9.23 4.90
C LEU A 476 -2.81 -9.44 6.42
N ILE A 477 -2.66 -8.36 7.17
CA ILE A 477 -2.90 -8.39 8.61
C ILE A 477 -4.39 -8.16 8.83
N GLY A 478 -5.06 -9.26 9.09
CA GLY A 478 -6.50 -9.33 9.30
C GLY A 478 -6.90 -9.29 10.75
N ALA A 479 -8.18 -9.55 10.99
CA ALA A 479 -8.73 -9.61 12.34
C ALA A 479 -9.79 -10.69 12.46
N ARG A 480 -9.77 -11.42 13.61
CA ARG A 480 -10.78 -12.41 14.01
C ARG A 480 -10.96 -12.37 15.52
N ASP A 481 -12.18 -12.32 16.00
CA ASP A 481 -12.53 -12.43 17.43
C ASP A 481 -11.68 -11.54 18.37
N ASN A 482 -11.57 -10.26 18.02
CA ASN A 482 -10.77 -9.25 18.74
C ASN A 482 -9.25 -9.54 18.79
N LYS A 483 -8.75 -10.35 17.87
CA LYS A 483 -7.33 -10.64 17.70
C LYS A 483 -6.91 -10.28 16.27
N TRP A 484 -5.66 -9.92 16.14
CA TRP A 484 -5.02 -9.71 14.86
C TRP A 484 -4.50 -11.04 14.32
N THR A 485 -4.59 -11.20 13.01
CA THR A 485 -4.23 -12.43 12.29
C THR A 485 -3.38 -12.09 11.07
N LEU A 486 -2.55 -13.04 10.65
CA LEU A 486 -2.03 -13.07 9.29
C LEU A 486 -3.00 -13.93 8.46
N GLU A 487 -3.52 -13.37 7.40
CA GLU A 487 -4.40 -14.06 6.45
C GLU A 487 -3.63 -14.29 5.15
N ALA A 488 -3.69 -15.49 4.60
CA ALA A 488 -3.15 -15.82 3.28
C ALA A 488 -4.29 -16.27 2.36
N ILE A 489 -4.36 -15.68 1.17
CA ILE A 489 -5.43 -15.88 0.19
C ILE A 489 -4.79 -16.22 -1.13
N GLU A 490 -5.27 -17.26 -1.82
CA GLU A 490 -4.81 -17.60 -3.16
C GLU A 490 -5.13 -16.46 -4.14
N TRP A 491 -4.10 -15.94 -4.81
CA TRP A 491 -4.25 -14.79 -5.72
C TRP A 491 -5.11 -15.13 -6.94
N GLY A 492 -5.07 -16.39 -7.37
CA GLY A 492 -5.79 -16.86 -8.55
C GLY A 492 -7.31 -16.79 -8.40
N ASP A 493 -7.87 -17.31 -7.29
CA ASP A 493 -9.31 -17.54 -7.12
C ASP A 493 -9.91 -16.91 -5.85
N GLY A 494 -9.09 -16.32 -4.97
CA GLY A 494 -9.56 -15.66 -3.75
C GLY A 494 -9.91 -16.61 -2.60
N SER A 495 -9.63 -17.90 -2.72
CA SER A 495 -9.86 -18.85 -1.63
C SER A 495 -8.91 -18.63 -0.47
N ASN A 496 -9.36 -18.90 0.75
CA ASN A 496 -8.53 -18.81 1.95
C ASN A 496 -7.52 -19.96 1.95
N ALA A 497 -6.22 -19.67 1.85
CA ALA A 497 -5.16 -20.66 1.99
C ALA A 497 -5.01 -21.06 3.46
N TYR A 498 -4.83 -20.08 4.34
CA TYR A 498 -4.78 -20.25 5.79
C TYR A 498 -4.94 -18.91 6.51
N HIS A 499 -5.13 -18.96 7.81
CA HIS A 499 -4.93 -17.81 8.69
C HIS A 499 -4.20 -18.22 9.96
N THR A 500 -3.42 -17.30 10.50
CA THR A 500 -2.58 -17.51 11.66
C THR A 500 -2.85 -16.44 12.70
N VAL A 501 -3.14 -16.85 13.96
CA VAL A 501 -3.46 -15.90 15.04
C VAL A 501 -2.16 -15.30 15.59
N ILE A 502 -2.02 -13.96 15.47
CA ILE A 502 -0.90 -13.20 16.03
C ILE A 502 -1.19 -12.87 17.51
N GLY A 503 -2.31 -12.19 17.79
CA GLY A 503 -2.67 -11.85 19.16
C GLY A 503 -3.53 -10.61 19.32
N GLY A 504 -3.45 -9.99 20.49
CA GLY A 504 -4.26 -8.84 20.88
C GLY A 504 -3.77 -7.50 20.33
N GLN A 505 -4.19 -6.42 20.98
CA GLN A 505 -4.07 -5.05 20.48
C GLN A 505 -2.65 -4.50 20.38
N ARG A 506 -1.66 -5.11 21.02
CA ARG A 506 -0.24 -4.79 20.80
C ARG A 506 0.16 -4.92 19.32
N TYR A 507 -0.52 -5.80 18.60
CA TYR A 507 -0.24 -6.18 17.20
C TYR A 507 -1.17 -5.49 16.19
N ASN A 508 -1.84 -4.40 16.60
CA ASN A 508 -2.65 -3.57 15.72
C ASN A 508 -1.77 -2.92 14.62
N PRO A 509 -2.05 -3.12 13.33
CA PRO A 509 -1.19 -2.60 12.26
C PRO A 509 -1.33 -1.10 11.99
N LEU A 510 -2.38 -0.44 12.42
CA LEU A 510 -2.65 1.00 12.28
C LEU A 510 -2.17 1.61 10.95
N PHE A 511 -2.78 1.22 9.84
CA PHE A 511 -2.49 1.72 8.48
C PHE A 511 -1.04 1.54 7.97
N SER A 512 -0.25 0.67 8.59
CA SER A 512 1.04 0.29 8.01
C SER A 512 0.87 -0.63 6.79
N GLY A 513 1.91 -0.75 5.97
CA GLY A 513 1.98 -1.80 4.94
C GLY A 513 2.30 -3.16 5.56
N THR A 514 1.85 -4.22 4.89
CA THR A 514 2.35 -5.58 5.12
C THR A 514 3.60 -5.75 4.25
N GLU A 515 4.72 -6.08 4.86
CA GLU A 515 6.01 -6.26 4.20
C GLU A 515 6.44 -7.71 4.34
N ILE A 516 7.06 -8.29 3.30
CA ILE A 516 7.67 -9.61 3.37
C ILE A 516 9.14 -9.44 3.01
N ASP A 517 10.02 -9.87 3.90
CA ASP A 517 11.46 -9.82 3.64
C ASP A 517 11.94 -10.99 2.79
N ASP A 518 13.19 -10.95 2.34
CA ASP A 518 13.79 -11.98 1.50
C ASP A 518 14.02 -13.32 2.24
N ALA A 519 13.83 -13.37 3.54
CA ALA A 519 13.76 -14.60 4.34
C ALA A 519 12.33 -15.16 4.49
N GLY A 520 11.32 -14.45 3.98
CA GLY A 520 9.91 -14.83 4.09
C GLY A 520 9.23 -14.41 5.39
N ASN A 521 9.89 -13.60 6.22
CA ASN A 521 9.26 -13.07 7.42
C ASN A 521 8.30 -11.93 7.07
N VAL A 522 7.22 -11.80 7.84
CA VAL A 522 6.24 -10.73 7.67
C VAL A 522 6.51 -9.61 8.67
N HIS A 523 6.61 -8.38 8.17
CA HIS A 523 6.84 -7.18 8.96
C HIS A 523 5.69 -6.20 8.83
N TYR A 524 5.41 -5.46 9.89
CA TYR A 524 4.52 -4.30 9.84
C TYR A 524 4.74 -3.39 11.07
N GLY A 525 4.34 -2.13 10.94
CA GLY A 525 4.34 -1.17 12.05
C GLY A 525 3.08 -1.26 12.90
N THR A 526 3.16 -0.73 14.12
CA THR A 526 2.02 -0.65 15.06
C THR A 526 1.94 0.77 15.65
N PRO A 527 0.85 1.14 16.34
CA PRO A 527 0.79 2.39 17.08
C PRO A 527 1.94 2.58 18.09
N TRP A 528 2.61 1.50 18.49
CA TRP A 528 3.56 1.54 19.61
C TRP A 528 4.94 0.96 19.29
N GLY A 529 5.13 0.39 18.11
CA GLY A 529 6.39 -0.22 17.74
C GLY A 529 6.29 -0.99 16.42
N ARG A 530 7.11 -2.04 16.31
CA ARG A 530 7.17 -2.90 15.13
C ARG A 530 7.00 -4.35 15.47
N VAL A 531 6.45 -5.11 14.54
CA VAL A 531 6.26 -6.56 14.62
C VAL A 531 6.99 -7.22 13.47
N ARG A 532 7.64 -8.34 13.76
CA ARG A 532 8.11 -9.31 12.78
C ARG A 532 7.57 -10.69 13.13
N LEU A 533 6.94 -11.34 12.17
CA LEU A 533 6.49 -12.72 12.28
C LEU A 533 7.52 -13.61 11.59
N VAL A 534 8.18 -14.46 12.40
CA VAL A 534 9.14 -15.45 11.91
C VAL A 534 8.40 -16.79 11.86
N ILE A 535 7.84 -17.09 10.70
CA ILE A 535 7.06 -18.31 10.49
C ILE A 535 7.98 -19.31 9.80
N ASP A 536 8.48 -20.26 10.56
CA ASP A 536 9.30 -21.33 10.02
C ASP A 536 8.45 -22.16 9.04
N ALA A 537 8.89 -22.24 7.80
CA ALA A 537 8.37 -23.24 6.87
C ALA A 537 8.66 -24.63 7.44
N PRO A 538 7.72 -25.58 7.40
CA PRO A 538 7.92 -26.93 7.91
C PRO A 538 9.01 -27.68 7.15
#